data_cbdea5292fb1bc0385c00dfadfbaec8e
#
_entry.id   cbdea5292fb1bc0385c00dfadfbaec8e
#
_cell.length_a   1.000
_cell.length_b   1.000
_cell.length_c   1.000
_cell.angle_alpha   90.00
_cell.angle_beta   90.00
_cell.angle_gamma   90.00
#
_symmetry.space_group_name_H-M   'P 1'
#
loop_
_entity.id
_entity.type
_entity.pdbx_description
1 polymer ?
#
loop_
_entity_poly.entity_id
_entity_poly.type
_entity_poly.pdbx_seq_one_letter_code
_entity_poly.pdbx_strand_id
1 'polypeptide(L)'
;MFEKISLTIMLCALAFLSSSGDVLRLVEEIQGAELRQETGKYRAKVYRFGEGENAFRCILFPPAGKVAVKKRVPMVVHIPGNGERGEPIKQFRQRTIFDKVLSANFQKAMPCYLLAISPPESVGTLHGGLPGQPNGVQRTMHDMICAVADAAKNPAVDRNRIYLTGFSYGGSGVYALALHYPGEYAAAMPISSLPPLPEYFCESSPGSFWHFYNEGDYAKQGIKPKDVETFRDMVNSAGGDFRIGSYSEEGHDAWTSAWHEDEVWKWMFSKDLGNTQFAGFALAGAKCSASVSGKDVGCGPERAIDGLDSTYYEPKGGFSSGDWWMVELSKPMAGRVALYSGDEKGGSRLSNAVVEVSANGKNWKRAGAFLKKTGTCSFSQAGKFRFIRVRAQSSSGEFRLRRVAVTRSK
;
A
#
# COMPACT_ATOMS: atom_id res chain seq x y z
N MET A 1 -23.58 -13.67 45.63
CA MET A 1 -24.32 -14.41 44.58
C MET A 1 -24.05 -13.69 43.29
N PHE A 2 -22.96 -14.03 42.60
CA PHE A 2 -22.57 -13.41 41.36
C PHE A 2 -22.99 -14.35 40.21
N GLU A 3 -23.98 -13.93 39.46
CA GLU A 3 -24.38 -14.64 38.26
C GLU A 3 -23.30 -14.47 37.18
N LYS A 4 -22.76 -15.59 36.76
CA LYS A 4 -21.91 -15.70 35.55
C LYS A 4 -22.81 -15.58 34.36
N ILE A 5 -22.75 -14.44 33.66
CA ILE A 5 -23.28 -14.35 32.32
C ILE A 5 -22.27 -14.99 31.37
N SER A 6 -22.59 -16.19 30.94
CA SER A 6 -21.86 -16.92 29.90
C SER A 6 -22.21 -16.28 28.53
N LEU A 7 -21.29 -15.54 27.97
CA LEU A 7 -21.44 -15.02 26.60
C LEU A 7 -20.97 -16.09 25.64
N THR A 8 -21.91 -16.81 25.04
CA THR A 8 -21.64 -17.73 23.93
C THR A 8 -21.31 -16.92 22.69
N ILE A 9 -20.04 -16.80 22.37
CA ILE A 9 -19.55 -16.15 21.15
C ILE A 9 -19.79 -17.14 20.01
N MET A 10 -20.75 -16.83 19.15
CA MET A 10 -20.95 -17.52 17.89
C MET A 10 -19.91 -17.01 16.90
N LEU A 11 -18.76 -17.68 16.85
CA LEU A 11 -17.69 -17.40 15.88
C LEU A 11 -18.14 -17.84 14.48
N CYS A 12 -18.75 -16.96 13.71
CA CYS A 12 -18.73 -17.06 12.26
C CYS A 12 -17.39 -16.53 11.75
N ALA A 13 -16.40 -17.40 11.64
CA ALA A 13 -15.12 -17.09 11.02
C ALA A 13 -15.34 -16.85 9.53
N LEU A 14 -15.54 -15.59 9.13
CA LEU A 14 -15.41 -15.18 7.73
C LEU A 14 -13.91 -15.19 7.41
N ALA A 15 -13.42 -16.29 6.84
CA ALA A 15 -12.08 -16.38 6.32
C ALA A 15 -12.04 -15.75 4.92
N PHE A 16 -11.24 -14.71 4.75
CA PHE A 16 -10.90 -14.17 3.44
C PHE A 16 -9.52 -14.71 3.08
N LEU A 17 -9.45 -15.52 2.03
CA LEU A 17 -8.20 -16.03 1.51
C LEU A 17 -7.47 -14.89 0.77
N SER A 18 -6.25 -14.55 1.21
CA SER A 18 -5.28 -13.90 0.37
C SER A 18 -4.64 -14.92 -0.56
N SER A 19 -4.13 -14.48 -1.68
CA SER A 19 -3.46 -15.35 -2.65
C SER A 19 -2.12 -15.93 -2.18
N SER A 20 -1.58 -15.43 -1.06
CA SER A 20 -0.39 -15.96 -0.38
C SER A 20 -0.69 -17.19 0.51
N GLY A 21 -1.96 -17.60 0.61
CA GLY A 21 -2.40 -18.60 1.59
C GLY A 21 -2.61 -18.02 2.99
N ASP A 22 -2.25 -16.77 3.23
CA ASP A 22 -2.53 -16.08 4.47
C ASP A 22 -4.02 -15.74 4.58
N VAL A 23 -4.62 -16.06 5.72
CA VAL A 23 -6.05 -15.88 5.98
C VAL A 23 -6.24 -14.73 6.93
N LEU A 24 -7.07 -13.75 6.54
CA LEU A 24 -7.56 -12.73 7.45
C LEU A 24 -8.62 -13.35 8.36
N ARG A 25 -8.35 -13.41 9.66
CA ARG A 25 -9.28 -13.92 10.67
C ARG A 25 -9.72 -12.80 11.60
N LEU A 26 -11.02 -12.64 11.78
CA LEU A 26 -11.56 -11.84 12.88
C LEU A 26 -11.29 -12.59 14.19
N VAL A 27 -10.53 -11.96 15.09
CA VAL A 27 -10.15 -12.55 16.37
C VAL A 27 -11.08 -12.10 17.48
N GLU A 28 -11.44 -10.80 17.48
CA GLU A 28 -12.18 -10.19 18.56
C GLU A 28 -12.95 -8.95 18.09
N GLU A 29 -14.12 -8.69 18.71
CA GLU A 29 -14.81 -7.41 18.61
C GLU A 29 -14.71 -6.71 19.97
N ILE A 30 -14.00 -5.59 20.01
CA ILE A 30 -13.79 -4.79 21.22
C ILE A 30 -14.87 -3.72 21.29
N GLN A 31 -15.55 -3.62 22.43
CA GLN A 31 -16.51 -2.54 22.68
C GLN A 31 -15.81 -1.35 23.36
N GLY A 32 -16.30 -0.14 23.11
CA GLY A 32 -15.63 1.10 23.49
C GLY A 32 -15.29 1.32 24.97
N ALA A 33 -15.91 0.58 25.90
CA ALA A 33 -15.57 0.63 27.32
C ALA A 33 -14.15 0.13 27.62
N GLU A 34 -13.62 -0.80 26.81
CA GLU A 34 -12.25 -1.34 26.93
C GLU A 34 -11.21 -0.41 26.30
N LEU A 35 -11.65 0.49 25.39
CA LEU A 35 -10.80 1.42 24.68
C LEU A 35 -10.68 2.80 25.34
N ARG A 36 -11.33 3.02 26.50
CA ARG A 36 -11.48 4.23 27.32
C ARG A 36 -12.77 5.04 27.08
N GLN A 37 -13.14 5.83 28.11
CA GLN A 37 -14.42 6.55 28.24
C GLN A 37 -14.76 7.51 27.09
N GLU A 38 -13.77 8.05 26.38
CA GLU A 38 -13.97 8.99 25.29
C GLU A 38 -14.31 8.34 23.94
N THR A 39 -13.89 7.07 23.76
CA THR A 39 -14.18 6.28 22.55
C THR A 39 -15.38 5.36 22.71
N GLY A 40 -16.14 5.46 23.78
CA GLY A 40 -17.23 4.56 24.22
C GLY A 40 -18.34 4.27 23.20
N LYS A 41 -18.29 4.86 21.99
CA LYS A 41 -19.25 4.64 20.90
C LYS A 41 -18.70 3.77 19.77
N TYR A 42 -17.43 3.39 19.79
CA TYR A 42 -16.81 2.61 18.72
C TYR A 42 -16.84 1.12 19.03
N ARG A 43 -17.19 0.35 18.01
CA ARG A 43 -16.96 -1.10 17.99
C ARG A 43 -15.75 -1.34 17.10
N ALA A 44 -14.62 -1.67 17.69
CA ALA A 44 -13.43 -2.03 16.94
C ALA A 44 -13.40 -3.54 16.67
N LYS A 45 -12.80 -3.91 15.55
CA LYS A 45 -12.57 -5.31 15.17
C LYS A 45 -11.08 -5.59 15.16
N VAL A 46 -10.66 -6.62 15.89
CA VAL A 46 -9.29 -7.10 15.86
C VAL A 46 -9.18 -8.23 14.86
N TYR A 47 -8.27 -8.07 13.93
CA TYR A 47 -7.96 -9.09 12.93
C TYR A 47 -6.54 -9.61 13.13
N ARG A 48 -6.35 -10.86 12.74
CA ARG A 48 -5.07 -11.52 12.61
C ARG A 48 -4.87 -11.92 11.15
N PHE A 49 -3.68 -11.67 10.62
CA PHE A 49 -3.29 -12.02 9.26
C PHE A 49 -2.03 -12.88 9.31
N GLY A 50 -2.10 -14.08 8.73
CA GLY A 50 -1.08 -15.10 8.87
C GLY A 50 -1.25 -15.97 10.11
N GLU A 51 -0.29 -16.88 10.34
CA GLU A 51 -0.33 -17.85 11.42
C GLU A 51 0.93 -17.82 12.31
N GLY A 52 0.84 -18.45 13.50
CA GLY A 52 1.94 -18.54 14.44
C GLY A 52 2.33 -17.21 15.09
N GLU A 53 3.51 -17.13 15.65
CA GLU A 53 4.03 -15.96 16.36
C GLU A 53 4.37 -14.79 15.43
N ASN A 54 4.57 -15.07 14.15
CA ASN A 54 4.87 -14.07 13.12
C ASN A 54 3.62 -13.47 12.46
N ALA A 55 2.42 -13.81 12.95
CA ALA A 55 1.20 -13.25 12.41
C ALA A 55 1.09 -11.75 12.73
N PHE A 56 0.71 -10.97 11.75
CA PHE A 56 0.36 -9.58 11.93
C PHE A 56 -1.01 -9.47 12.60
N ARG A 57 -1.19 -8.44 13.41
CA ARG A 57 -2.48 -8.09 14.00
C ARG A 57 -2.85 -6.67 13.61
N CYS A 58 -4.12 -6.36 13.63
CA CYS A 58 -4.58 -4.99 13.44
C CYS A 58 -5.91 -4.77 14.15
N ILE A 59 -6.18 -3.50 14.46
CA ILE A 59 -7.49 -3.06 14.94
C ILE A 59 -8.11 -2.16 13.89
N LEU A 60 -9.33 -2.46 13.50
CA LEU A 60 -10.14 -1.66 12.60
C LEU A 60 -11.24 -0.93 13.36
N PHE A 61 -11.20 0.40 13.33
CA PHE A 61 -12.26 1.28 13.83
C PHE A 61 -13.14 1.71 12.66
N PRO A 62 -14.46 1.46 12.73
CA PRO A 62 -15.37 1.96 11.71
C PRO A 62 -15.57 3.48 11.84
N PRO A 63 -16.05 4.15 10.77
CA PRO A 63 -16.43 5.54 10.86
C PRO A 63 -17.54 5.76 11.89
N ALA A 64 -17.47 6.90 12.61
CA ALA A 64 -18.51 7.27 13.56
C ALA A 64 -19.78 7.73 12.84
N GLY A 65 -20.93 7.33 13.39
CA GLY A 65 -22.23 7.78 12.90
C GLY A 65 -22.78 6.97 11.72
N LYS A 66 -23.99 7.37 11.26
CA LYS A 66 -24.66 6.72 10.14
C LYS A 66 -24.10 7.26 8.82
N VAL A 67 -23.13 6.54 8.24
CA VAL A 67 -22.75 6.76 6.84
C VAL A 67 -23.71 5.99 5.95
N ALA A 68 -24.21 6.62 4.89
CA ALA A 68 -25.11 5.95 3.96
C ALA A 68 -24.46 4.67 3.40
N VAL A 69 -25.15 3.54 3.48
CA VAL A 69 -24.64 2.20 3.12
C VAL A 69 -24.06 2.13 1.70
N LYS A 70 -24.51 2.99 0.80
CA LYS A 70 -24.02 3.06 -0.59
C LYS A 70 -22.77 3.94 -0.77
N LYS A 71 -22.35 4.68 0.27
CA LYS A 71 -21.20 5.59 0.18
C LYS A 71 -19.93 4.86 0.60
N ARG A 72 -18.92 4.85 -0.26
CA ARG A 72 -17.58 4.41 0.12
C ARG A 72 -16.90 5.50 0.94
N VAL A 73 -16.09 5.09 1.92
CA VAL A 73 -15.36 6.01 2.81
C VAL A 73 -13.87 5.74 2.79
N PRO A 74 -13.03 6.74 3.04
CA PRO A 74 -11.59 6.57 3.17
C PRO A 74 -11.19 5.62 4.29
N MET A 75 -9.95 5.14 4.22
CA MET A 75 -9.28 4.44 5.31
C MET A 75 -7.93 5.09 5.62
N VAL A 76 -7.73 5.46 6.88
CA VAL A 76 -6.43 5.86 7.41
C VAL A 76 -5.76 4.62 8.00
N VAL A 77 -4.53 4.35 7.59
CA VAL A 77 -3.72 3.25 8.10
C VAL A 77 -2.62 3.82 8.98
N HIS A 78 -2.59 3.42 10.23
CA HIS A 78 -1.57 3.79 11.20
C HIS A 78 -0.57 2.65 11.39
N ILE A 79 0.72 2.96 11.25
CA ILE A 79 1.84 2.05 11.51
C ILE A 79 2.60 2.56 12.74
N PRO A 80 2.72 1.75 13.80
CA PRO A 80 3.22 2.19 15.09
C PRO A 80 4.75 2.33 15.12
N GLY A 81 5.24 3.02 16.14
CA GLY A 81 6.65 3.03 16.50
C GLY A 81 7.15 1.67 17.01
N ASN A 82 8.46 1.57 17.19
CA ASN A 82 9.10 0.30 17.57
C ASN A 82 8.60 -0.29 18.90
N GLY A 83 8.31 0.57 19.88
CA GLY A 83 7.85 0.14 21.22
C GLY A 83 6.40 -0.31 21.32
N GLU A 84 5.63 -0.23 20.23
CA GLU A 84 4.19 -0.49 20.20
C GLU A 84 3.83 -1.68 19.32
N ARG A 85 4.81 -2.46 18.93
CA ARG A 85 4.64 -3.68 18.14
C ARG A 85 4.07 -4.83 18.98
N GLY A 86 3.66 -5.89 18.32
CA GLY A 86 3.18 -7.15 18.91
C GLY A 86 1.69 -7.11 19.23
N GLU A 87 1.27 -6.38 20.25
CA GLU A 87 -0.12 -6.29 20.67
C GLU A 87 -0.76 -4.98 20.20
N PRO A 88 -1.87 -5.03 19.43
CA PRO A 88 -2.55 -3.83 18.94
C PRO A 88 -2.94 -2.85 20.04
N ILE A 89 -3.31 -3.35 21.22
CA ILE A 89 -3.70 -2.52 22.37
C ILE A 89 -2.56 -1.65 22.90
N LYS A 90 -1.29 -2.05 22.71
CA LYS A 90 -0.13 -1.23 23.10
C LYS A 90 -0.11 0.13 22.40
N GLN A 91 -0.66 0.21 21.18
CA GLN A 91 -0.69 1.43 20.39
C GLN A 91 -1.55 2.54 21.01
N PHE A 92 -2.52 2.17 21.86
CA PHE A 92 -3.32 3.16 22.60
C PHE A 92 -2.53 3.95 23.66
N ARG A 93 -1.29 3.56 23.94
CA ARG A 93 -0.38 4.35 24.78
C ARG A 93 0.00 5.65 24.11
N GLN A 94 0.15 5.63 22.78
CA GLN A 94 0.36 6.83 21.94
C GLN A 94 -0.99 7.36 21.45
N ARG A 95 -1.71 8.00 22.33
CA ARG A 95 -3.10 8.38 22.15
C ARG A 95 -3.38 9.28 20.95
N THR A 96 -2.41 10.10 20.53
CA THR A 96 -2.63 11.30 19.73
C THR A 96 -3.40 11.04 18.43
N ILE A 97 -3.01 10.01 17.65
CA ILE A 97 -3.73 9.72 16.41
C ILE A 97 -5.15 9.21 16.67
N PHE A 98 -5.34 8.38 17.70
CA PHE A 98 -6.66 7.86 18.05
C PHE A 98 -7.59 8.96 18.53
N ASP A 99 -7.11 9.82 19.42
CA ASP A 99 -7.86 10.97 19.95
C ASP A 99 -8.23 11.93 18.82
N LYS A 100 -7.35 12.13 17.84
CA LYS A 100 -7.63 12.98 16.68
C LYS A 100 -8.62 12.33 15.72
N VAL A 101 -8.30 11.18 15.15
CA VAL A 101 -9.06 10.58 14.06
C VAL A 101 -10.40 10.03 14.54
N LEU A 102 -10.47 9.51 15.77
CA LEU A 102 -11.72 8.98 16.34
C LEU A 102 -12.58 10.05 17.02
N SER A 103 -12.13 11.30 17.10
CA SER A 103 -12.96 12.37 17.66
C SER A 103 -14.24 12.60 16.87
N ALA A 104 -15.32 12.97 17.57
CA ALA A 104 -16.61 13.23 16.94
C ALA A 104 -16.54 14.33 15.88
N ASN A 105 -15.74 15.39 16.14
CA ASN A 105 -15.56 16.49 15.21
C ASN A 105 -14.82 16.06 13.94
N PHE A 106 -13.74 15.30 14.08
CA PHE A 106 -13.02 14.77 12.93
C PHE A 106 -13.89 13.85 12.09
N GLN A 107 -14.54 12.88 12.71
CA GLN A 107 -15.39 11.90 12.02
C GLN A 107 -16.63 12.54 11.37
N LYS A 108 -17.15 13.63 11.92
CA LYS A 108 -18.24 14.40 11.30
C LYS A 108 -17.75 15.12 10.03
N ALA A 109 -16.54 15.68 10.05
CA ALA A 109 -15.95 16.40 8.92
C ALA A 109 -15.39 15.45 7.86
N MET A 110 -14.69 14.42 8.32
CA MET A 110 -13.92 13.46 7.50
C MET A 110 -14.18 12.01 7.96
N PRO A 111 -15.39 11.47 7.70
CA PRO A 111 -15.73 10.11 8.10
C PRO A 111 -14.80 9.10 7.41
N CYS A 112 -14.14 8.26 8.20
CA CYS A 112 -13.18 7.27 7.69
C CYS A 112 -13.04 6.08 8.62
N TYR A 113 -12.52 4.98 8.09
CA TYR A 113 -11.95 3.91 8.90
C TYR A 113 -10.58 4.33 9.43
N LEU A 114 -10.24 3.90 10.63
CA LEU A 114 -8.87 3.89 11.14
C LEU A 114 -8.43 2.44 11.31
N LEU A 115 -7.40 2.03 10.58
CA LEU A 115 -6.75 0.74 10.68
C LEU A 115 -5.41 0.92 11.38
N ALA A 116 -5.27 0.41 12.60
CA ALA A 116 -4.00 0.38 13.33
C ALA A 116 -3.35 -1.00 13.17
N ILE A 117 -2.21 -1.03 12.45
CA ILE A 117 -1.44 -2.26 12.21
C ILE A 117 -0.52 -2.51 13.40
N SER A 118 -0.36 -3.77 13.78
CA SER A 118 0.60 -4.20 14.80
C SER A 118 1.50 -5.30 14.22
N PRO A 119 2.68 -4.94 13.70
CA PRO A 119 3.67 -5.91 13.28
C PRO A 119 4.14 -6.73 14.48
N PRO A 120 4.45 -8.03 14.32
CA PRO A 120 4.99 -8.84 15.41
C PRO A 120 6.37 -8.32 15.86
N GLU A 121 6.71 -8.53 17.13
CA GLU A 121 7.99 -8.05 17.70
C GLU A 121 9.21 -8.70 17.02
N SER A 122 9.05 -9.89 16.46
CA SER A 122 10.07 -10.61 15.69
C SER A 122 10.46 -9.92 14.37
N VAL A 123 9.65 -9.01 13.86
CA VAL A 123 9.95 -8.26 12.63
C VAL A 123 11.01 -7.20 12.91
N GLY A 124 12.18 -7.36 12.29
CA GLY A 124 13.34 -6.47 12.52
C GLY A 124 13.16 -5.07 11.95
N THR A 125 12.94 -4.94 10.63
CA THR A 125 12.83 -3.65 9.94
C THR A 125 11.63 -3.62 9.01
N LEU A 126 11.01 -2.45 8.86
CA LEU A 126 9.93 -2.23 7.89
C LEU A 126 10.42 -1.68 6.56
N HIS A 127 11.68 -1.24 6.49
CA HIS A 127 12.33 -0.79 5.27
C HIS A 127 13.26 -1.87 4.73
N GLY A 128 13.64 -1.75 3.47
CA GLY A 128 14.49 -2.70 2.75
C GLY A 128 13.81 -3.23 1.49
N GLY A 129 14.49 -4.06 0.76
CA GLY A 129 14.07 -4.48 -0.58
C GLY A 129 14.53 -3.49 -1.65
N LEU A 130 14.38 -3.85 -2.92
CA LEU A 130 14.62 -2.96 -4.06
C LEU A 130 13.30 -2.27 -4.47
N PRO A 131 13.34 -1.12 -5.15
CA PRO A 131 12.14 -0.46 -5.65
C PRO A 131 11.21 -1.43 -6.40
N GLY A 132 9.93 -1.46 -6.02
CA GLY A 132 8.97 -2.40 -6.57
C GLY A 132 9.24 -3.88 -6.26
N GLN A 133 10.16 -4.16 -5.31
CA GLN A 133 10.47 -5.51 -4.83
C GLN A 133 10.38 -5.54 -3.29
N PRO A 134 9.17 -5.47 -2.72
CA PRO A 134 8.99 -5.51 -1.28
C PRO A 134 9.48 -6.84 -0.71
N ASN A 135 10.02 -6.78 0.50
CA ASN A 135 10.31 -7.99 1.27
C ASN A 135 9.02 -8.60 1.85
N GLY A 136 9.12 -9.77 2.47
CA GLY A 136 7.96 -10.47 3.02
C GLY A 136 7.14 -9.64 4.02
N VAL A 137 7.78 -8.77 4.81
CA VAL A 137 7.13 -7.90 5.79
C VAL A 137 6.24 -6.85 5.13
N GLN A 138 6.78 -6.14 4.15
CA GLN A 138 6.05 -5.10 3.42
C GLN A 138 4.88 -5.70 2.65
N ARG A 139 5.08 -6.88 2.06
CA ARG A 139 4.04 -7.63 1.37
C ARG A 139 2.93 -8.03 2.32
N THR A 140 3.26 -8.63 3.45
CA THR A 140 2.26 -9.01 4.47
C THR A 140 1.46 -7.81 4.96
N MET A 141 2.11 -6.65 5.21
CA MET A 141 1.39 -5.42 5.57
C MET A 141 0.44 -4.97 4.47
N HIS A 142 0.91 -4.93 3.23
CA HIS A 142 0.07 -4.51 2.09
C HIS A 142 -1.13 -5.45 1.90
N ASP A 143 -0.90 -6.76 1.86
CA ASP A 143 -1.95 -7.76 1.67
C ASP A 143 -2.98 -7.72 2.80
N MET A 144 -2.53 -7.51 4.05
CA MET A 144 -3.42 -7.33 5.20
C MET A 144 -4.29 -6.07 5.05
N ILE A 145 -3.70 -4.93 4.65
CA ILE A 145 -4.46 -3.69 4.40
C ILE A 145 -5.54 -3.94 3.34
N CYS A 146 -5.18 -4.60 2.25
CA CYS A 146 -6.09 -4.95 1.17
C CYS A 146 -7.22 -5.87 1.65
N ALA A 147 -6.88 -6.93 2.37
CA ALA A 147 -7.85 -7.89 2.90
C ALA A 147 -8.83 -7.24 3.89
N VAL A 148 -8.34 -6.37 4.78
CA VAL A 148 -9.18 -5.62 5.72
C VAL A 148 -10.09 -4.63 4.99
N ALA A 149 -9.58 -3.92 3.99
CA ALA A 149 -10.38 -3.02 3.18
C ALA A 149 -11.52 -3.75 2.45
N ASP A 150 -11.26 -4.96 1.96
CA ASP A 150 -12.27 -5.79 1.30
C ASP A 150 -13.25 -6.43 2.29
N ALA A 151 -12.84 -6.70 3.52
CA ALA A 151 -13.70 -7.18 4.58
C ALA A 151 -14.66 -6.10 5.12
N ALA A 152 -14.29 -4.83 5.02
CA ALA A 152 -15.11 -3.69 5.44
C ALA A 152 -16.21 -3.38 4.43
N LYS A 153 -17.44 -3.85 4.67
CA LYS A 153 -18.56 -3.78 3.70
C LYS A 153 -19.57 -2.66 3.98
N ASN A 154 -19.70 -2.20 5.24
CA ASN A 154 -20.80 -1.31 5.65
C ASN A 154 -20.31 -0.17 6.57
N PRO A 155 -19.93 0.99 5.99
CA PRO A 155 -19.79 1.30 4.56
C PRO A 155 -18.55 0.61 3.94
N ALA A 156 -18.52 0.44 2.62
CA ALA A 156 -17.33 -0.10 1.97
C ALA A 156 -16.18 0.91 2.00
N VAL A 157 -14.93 0.41 2.07
CA VAL A 157 -13.75 1.25 1.95
C VAL A 157 -13.61 1.76 0.51
N ASP A 158 -13.25 3.03 0.37
CA ASP A 158 -12.85 3.61 -0.89
C ASP A 158 -11.38 3.34 -1.15
N ARG A 159 -11.11 2.38 -2.01
CA ARG A 159 -9.74 1.96 -2.36
C ARG A 159 -8.90 3.09 -2.99
N ASN A 160 -9.55 4.12 -3.56
CA ASN A 160 -8.85 5.30 -4.08
C ASN A 160 -8.41 6.25 -2.97
N ARG A 161 -8.87 6.07 -1.74
CA ARG A 161 -8.61 6.96 -0.62
C ARG A 161 -8.14 6.18 0.60
N ILE A 162 -7.07 5.39 0.41
CA ILE A 162 -6.32 4.76 1.49
C ILE A 162 -5.10 5.64 1.76
N TYR A 163 -4.94 6.06 3.00
CA TYR A 163 -3.88 6.96 3.45
C TYR A 163 -3.01 6.27 4.48
N LEU A 164 -1.69 6.50 4.40
CA LEU A 164 -0.72 5.95 5.34
C LEU A 164 -0.22 7.01 6.29
N THR A 165 -0.11 6.70 7.57
CA THR A 165 0.62 7.50 8.55
C THR A 165 1.32 6.60 9.56
N GLY A 166 2.41 7.09 10.12
CA GLY A 166 3.19 6.36 11.11
C GLY A 166 4.42 7.15 11.53
N PHE A 167 4.99 6.80 12.66
CA PHE A 167 6.11 7.53 13.22
C PHE A 167 7.30 6.62 13.54
N SER A 168 8.51 7.19 13.54
CA SER A 168 9.74 6.47 13.87
C SER A 168 9.87 5.20 12.99
N TYR A 169 9.95 4.02 13.58
CA TYR A 169 9.90 2.74 12.88
C TYR A 169 8.69 2.63 11.93
N GLY A 170 7.51 3.08 12.36
CA GLY A 170 6.31 3.09 11.53
C GLY A 170 6.38 4.11 10.38
N GLY A 171 7.05 5.23 10.56
CA GLY A 171 7.31 6.20 9.50
C GLY A 171 8.16 5.59 8.37
N SER A 172 9.15 4.77 8.72
CA SER A 172 9.90 3.96 7.73
C SER A 172 8.99 2.96 6.99
N GLY A 173 8.03 2.36 7.70
CA GLY A 173 7.01 1.50 7.11
C GLY A 173 6.08 2.22 6.14
N VAL A 174 5.70 3.48 6.45
CA VAL A 174 4.93 4.35 5.57
C VAL A 174 5.66 4.59 4.25
N TYR A 175 6.94 4.97 4.31
CA TYR A 175 7.76 5.11 3.12
C TYR A 175 7.87 3.80 2.33
N ALA A 176 8.14 2.70 3.03
CA ALA A 176 8.29 1.40 2.40
C ALA A 176 7.03 1.00 1.62
N LEU A 177 5.85 1.10 2.23
CA LEU A 177 4.59 0.79 1.55
C LEU A 177 4.33 1.72 0.37
N ALA A 178 4.46 3.04 0.56
CA ALA A 178 4.17 3.99 -0.50
C ALA A 178 5.10 3.85 -1.72
N LEU A 179 6.36 3.46 -1.51
CA LEU A 179 7.35 3.31 -2.58
C LEU A 179 7.35 1.93 -3.23
N HIS A 180 7.06 0.88 -2.47
CA HIS A 180 6.96 -0.47 -3.04
C HIS A 180 5.62 -0.72 -3.74
N TYR A 181 4.57 0.00 -3.33
CA TYR A 181 3.22 -0.10 -3.91
C TYR A 181 2.77 1.24 -4.50
N PRO A 182 3.50 1.75 -5.51
CA PRO A 182 3.21 3.05 -6.09
C PRO A 182 1.82 3.07 -6.74
N GLY A 183 1.01 4.08 -6.40
CA GLY A 183 -0.36 4.22 -6.90
C GLY A 183 -1.42 3.42 -6.13
N GLU A 184 -1.06 2.77 -5.01
CA GLU A 184 -2.03 2.07 -4.15
C GLU A 184 -2.49 2.93 -2.96
N TYR A 185 -1.70 3.92 -2.59
CA TYR A 185 -1.98 4.82 -1.46
C TYR A 185 -2.10 6.27 -1.94
N ALA A 186 -3.19 6.93 -1.57
CA ALA A 186 -3.49 8.27 -2.06
C ALA A 186 -2.57 9.34 -1.45
N ALA A 187 -2.19 9.19 -0.19
CA ALA A 187 -1.22 10.03 0.48
C ALA A 187 -0.51 9.27 1.61
N ALA A 188 0.68 9.75 1.95
CA ALA A 188 1.52 9.21 3.00
C ALA A 188 2.06 10.32 3.90
N MET A 189 1.99 10.12 5.21
CA MET A 189 2.49 11.04 6.25
C MET A 189 3.50 10.29 7.14
N PRO A 190 4.76 10.14 6.70
CA PRO A 190 5.83 9.62 7.53
C PRO A 190 6.29 10.68 8.53
N ILE A 191 6.47 10.31 9.81
CA ILE A 191 6.82 11.23 10.89
C ILE A 191 8.06 10.71 11.63
N SER A 192 8.99 11.59 11.96
CA SER A 192 10.23 11.27 12.72
C SER A 192 10.94 10.03 12.19
N SER A 193 11.08 9.93 10.89
CA SER A 193 11.69 8.78 10.22
C SER A 193 12.65 9.24 9.13
N LEU A 194 13.60 8.36 8.78
CA LEU A 194 14.51 8.63 7.68
C LEU A 194 13.79 8.59 6.33
N PRO A 195 14.03 9.55 5.44
CA PRO A 195 13.66 9.38 4.05
C PRO A 195 14.44 8.18 3.47
N PRO A 196 13.85 7.47 2.53
CA PRO A 196 14.56 6.37 1.86
C PRO A 196 15.71 6.90 1.02
N LEU A 197 16.68 6.04 0.75
CA LEU A 197 17.76 6.36 -0.17
C LEU A 197 17.20 6.63 -1.59
N PRO A 198 17.81 7.53 -2.35
CA PRO A 198 17.35 7.90 -3.69
C PRO A 198 17.12 6.74 -4.65
N GLU A 199 17.88 5.65 -4.54
CA GLU A 199 17.74 4.46 -5.36
C GLU A 199 16.42 3.70 -5.13
N TYR A 200 15.71 3.96 -4.05
CA TYR A 200 14.37 3.39 -3.77
C TYR A 200 13.23 4.19 -4.38
N PHE A 201 13.53 5.31 -5.03
CA PHE A 201 12.52 6.15 -5.64
C PHE A 201 12.10 5.63 -7.01
N CYS A 202 10.79 5.59 -7.26
CA CYS A 202 10.22 5.22 -8.54
C CYS A 202 9.61 6.46 -9.23
N GLU A 203 10.29 7.00 -10.23
CA GLU A 203 9.82 8.18 -10.98
C GLU A 203 8.45 7.99 -11.65
N SER A 204 8.08 6.75 -11.96
CA SER A 204 6.80 6.46 -12.63
C SER A 204 5.58 6.63 -11.72
N SER A 205 5.77 6.68 -10.41
CA SER A 205 4.70 6.89 -9.43
C SER A 205 5.23 7.62 -8.19
N PRO A 206 5.46 8.92 -8.31
CA PRO A 206 6.16 9.69 -7.29
C PRO A 206 5.38 9.87 -5.98
N GLY A 207 4.05 9.67 -5.98
CA GLY A 207 3.22 9.70 -4.78
C GLY A 207 2.94 11.11 -4.24
N SER A 208 2.22 11.14 -3.11
CA SER A 208 1.93 12.34 -2.34
C SER A 208 2.40 12.12 -0.90
N PHE A 209 3.31 12.97 -0.42
CA PHE A 209 3.91 12.84 0.90
C PHE A 209 3.86 14.17 1.66
N TRP A 210 3.62 14.10 2.97
CA TRP A 210 3.91 15.19 3.89
C TRP A 210 4.73 14.64 5.06
N HIS A 211 6.02 14.89 5.03
CA HIS A 211 6.99 14.41 6.01
C HIS A 211 7.13 15.40 7.16
N PHE A 212 7.16 14.91 8.39
CA PHE A 212 7.34 15.72 9.59
C PHE A 212 8.50 15.22 10.44
N TYR A 213 9.23 16.18 11.07
CA TYR A 213 10.31 15.87 11.99
C TYR A 213 10.59 17.05 12.94
N ASN A 214 11.24 16.77 14.06
CA ASN A 214 11.83 17.77 14.94
C ASN A 214 13.29 17.99 14.53
N GLU A 215 13.70 19.24 14.37
CA GLU A 215 15.05 19.60 13.89
C GLU A 215 16.15 19.11 14.84
N GLY A 216 15.91 19.19 16.16
CA GLY A 216 16.84 18.71 17.17
C GLY A 216 16.98 17.18 17.19
N ASP A 217 15.93 16.43 16.90
CA ASP A 217 15.99 14.96 16.77
C ASP A 217 16.86 14.56 15.58
N TYR A 218 16.67 15.19 14.44
CA TYR A 218 17.45 14.91 13.24
C TYR A 218 18.94 15.21 13.43
N ALA A 219 19.26 16.33 14.10
CA ALA A 219 20.65 16.65 14.41
C ALA A 219 21.32 15.57 15.27
N LYS A 220 20.61 15.00 16.25
CA LYS A 220 21.12 13.92 17.12
C LYS A 220 21.29 12.59 16.37
N GLN A 221 20.43 12.31 15.40
CA GLN A 221 20.50 11.09 14.58
C GLN A 221 21.48 11.21 13.41
N GLY A 222 22.14 12.36 13.24
CA GLY A 222 23.05 12.59 12.11
C GLY A 222 22.35 12.75 10.76
N ILE A 223 21.03 12.91 10.75
CA ILE A 223 20.25 13.12 9.55
C ILE A 223 20.33 14.59 9.17
N LYS A 224 20.64 14.85 7.92
CA LYS A 224 20.70 16.21 7.41
C LYS A 224 19.36 16.61 6.83
N PRO A 225 18.77 17.78 7.16
CA PRO A 225 17.59 18.31 6.49
C PRO A 225 17.68 18.23 4.96
N LYS A 226 18.90 18.40 4.43
CA LYS A 226 19.20 18.30 3.01
C LYS A 226 18.84 16.93 2.40
N ASP A 227 18.91 15.84 3.16
CA ASP A 227 18.56 14.51 2.64
C ASP A 227 17.03 14.41 2.39
N VAL A 228 16.25 15.01 3.31
CA VAL A 228 14.78 15.11 3.15
C VAL A 228 14.42 16.03 1.99
N GLU A 229 15.12 17.16 1.85
CA GLU A 229 14.94 18.11 0.74
C GLU A 229 15.30 17.46 -0.60
N THR A 230 16.40 16.72 -0.65
CA THR A 230 16.80 16.00 -1.87
C THR A 230 15.71 15.01 -2.30
N PHE A 231 15.17 14.25 -1.37
CA PHE A 231 14.09 13.32 -1.66
C PHE A 231 12.80 14.03 -2.08
N ARG A 232 12.45 15.14 -1.42
CA ARG A 232 11.35 16.03 -1.84
C ARG A 232 11.51 16.49 -3.29
N ASP A 233 12.69 16.96 -3.64
CA ASP A 233 12.95 17.53 -4.96
C ASP A 233 12.86 16.45 -6.06
N MET A 234 13.31 15.23 -5.75
CA MET A 234 13.15 14.08 -6.64
C MET A 234 11.66 13.74 -6.86
N VAL A 235 10.88 13.65 -5.80
CA VAL A 235 9.44 13.37 -5.88
C VAL A 235 8.72 14.45 -6.67
N ASN A 236 8.98 15.73 -6.35
CA ASN A 236 8.30 16.86 -6.99
C ASN A 236 8.70 17.01 -8.46
N SER A 237 9.97 16.78 -8.80
CA SER A 237 10.45 16.79 -10.20
C SER A 237 9.80 15.69 -11.04
N ALA A 238 9.46 14.57 -10.45
CA ALA A 238 8.72 13.49 -11.10
C ALA A 238 7.20 13.76 -11.17
N GLY A 239 6.73 14.90 -10.64
CA GLY A 239 5.33 15.33 -10.66
C GLY A 239 4.51 14.81 -9.47
N GLY A 240 5.15 14.39 -8.37
CA GLY A 240 4.52 14.12 -7.09
C GLY A 240 4.19 15.40 -6.29
N ASP A 241 3.70 15.21 -5.06
CA ASP A 241 3.46 16.30 -4.11
C ASP A 241 4.14 15.94 -2.79
N PHE A 242 5.41 16.31 -2.65
CA PHE A 242 6.14 16.11 -1.40
C PHE A 242 6.28 17.43 -0.63
N ARG A 243 5.81 17.42 0.61
CA ARG A 243 5.86 18.54 1.54
C ARG A 243 6.69 18.19 2.77
N ILE A 244 7.28 19.18 3.39
CA ILE A 244 8.05 19.06 4.63
C ILE A 244 7.40 19.96 5.67
N GLY A 245 7.18 19.43 6.87
CA GLY A 245 6.91 20.17 8.08
C GLY A 245 8.02 19.89 9.08
N SER A 246 8.58 20.92 9.70
CA SER A 246 9.56 20.78 10.77
C SER A 246 9.14 21.59 12.00
N TYR A 247 9.54 21.07 13.16
CA TYR A 247 9.35 21.73 14.44
C TYR A 247 10.71 21.99 15.07
N SER A 248 10.88 23.12 15.73
CA SER A 248 12.14 23.51 16.38
C SER A 248 12.45 22.75 17.68
N GLU A 249 11.67 21.71 17.98
CA GLU A 249 11.79 20.91 19.18
C GLU A 249 12.97 19.92 19.12
N GLU A 250 13.46 19.51 20.29
CA GLU A 250 14.64 18.66 20.43
C GLU A 250 14.30 17.14 20.52
N GLY A 251 13.07 16.83 20.86
CA GLY A 251 12.63 15.45 21.12
C GLY A 251 12.28 14.66 19.85
N HIS A 252 12.18 13.37 19.99
CA HIS A 252 11.79 12.48 18.88
C HIS A 252 10.31 12.59 18.49
N ASP A 253 9.46 13.12 19.38
CA ASP A 253 8.01 13.24 19.19
C ASP A 253 7.61 14.45 18.35
N ALA A 254 7.69 14.32 17.03
CA ALA A 254 7.05 15.27 16.11
C ALA A 254 5.60 14.84 15.75
N TRP A 255 5.22 13.61 16.09
CA TRP A 255 3.90 13.08 15.69
C TRP A 255 2.75 13.68 16.49
N THR A 256 2.96 14.05 17.75
CA THR A 256 1.93 14.72 18.52
C THR A 256 1.52 16.03 17.86
N SER A 257 2.47 16.86 17.45
CA SER A 257 2.21 18.11 16.74
C SER A 257 1.62 17.86 15.35
N ALA A 258 2.24 17.00 14.55
CA ALA A 258 1.81 16.70 13.17
C ALA A 258 0.36 16.20 13.09
N TRP A 259 -0.04 15.27 13.96
CA TRP A 259 -1.42 14.77 13.95
C TRP A 259 -2.45 15.76 14.47
N HIS A 260 -2.07 16.78 15.22
CA HIS A 260 -2.98 17.84 15.64
C HIS A 260 -3.25 18.89 14.55
N GLU A 261 -2.40 19.01 13.54
CA GLU A 261 -2.58 19.98 12.47
C GLU A 261 -3.73 19.63 11.52
N ASP A 262 -4.80 20.42 11.54
CA ASP A 262 -5.98 20.20 10.68
C ASP A 262 -5.65 20.31 9.19
N GLU A 263 -4.69 21.15 8.80
CA GLU A 263 -4.30 21.35 7.41
C GLU A 263 -3.68 20.09 6.80
N VAL A 264 -2.95 19.31 7.59
CA VAL A 264 -2.38 18.03 7.16
C VAL A 264 -3.48 17.05 6.77
N TRP A 265 -4.51 16.95 7.61
CA TRP A 265 -5.65 16.08 7.35
C TRP A 265 -6.49 16.55 6.17
N LYS A 266 -6.73 17.86 6.04
CA LYS A 266 -7.41 18.41 4.86
C LYS A 266 -6.65 18.11 3.58
N TRP A 267 -5.32 18.28 3.59
CA TRP A 267 -4.47 17.94 2.47
C TRP A 267 -4.54 16.43 2.15
N MET A 268 -4.39 15.58 3.15
CA MET A 268 -4.42 14.13 2.97
C MET A 268 -5.75 13.69 2.35
N PHE A 269 -6.87 14.16 2.91
CA PHE A 269 -8.22 13.81 2.43
C PHE A 269 -8.59 14.47 1.08
N SER A 270 -7.83 15.45 0.63
CA SER A 270 -7.94 16.01 -0.72
C SER A 270 -7.35 15.10 -1.80
N LYS A 271 -6.54 14.12 -1.41
CA LYS A 271 -5.90 13.17 -2.32
C LYS A 271 -6.85 12.02 -2.62
N ASP A 272 -7.03 11.74 -3.90
CA ASP A 272 -7.90 10.69 -4.40
C ASP A 272 -7.28 10.11 -5.68
N LEU A 273 -6.90 8.84 -5.64
CA LEU A 273 -6.28 8.16 -6.78
C LEU A 273 -7.19 8.12 -8.01
N GLY A 274 -8.51 8.15 -7.82
CA GLY A 274 -9.47 8.24 -8.92
C GLY A 274 -9.45 9.60 -9.64
N ASN A 275 -9.05 10.66 -8.94
CA ASN A 275 -8.97 12.04 -9.45
C ASN A 275 -7.54 12.50 -9.72
N THR A 276 -6.54 11.77 -9.21
CA THR A 276 -5.14 12.09 -9.48
C THR A 276 -4.70 11.47 -10.79
N GLN A 277 -3.73 12.10 -11.41
CA GLN A 277 -3.04 11.56 -12.59
C GLN A 277 -2.23 10.28 -12.27
N PHE A 278 -2.20 9.84 -11.02
CA PHE A 278 -1.48 8.67 -10.49
C PHE A 278 -2.45 7.53 -10.19
N ALA A 279 -3.43 7.28 -11.02
CA ALA A 279 -4.39 6.20 -10.81
C ALA A 279 -3.73 4.84 -11.07
N GLY A 280 -3.34 4.13 -10.03
CA GLY A 280 -3.10 2.68 -10.08
C GLY A 280 -4.33 1.91 -10.58
N PHE A 281 -5.49 2.55 -10.58
CA PHE A 281 -6.79 2.06 -11.08
C PHE A 281 -6.99 2.17 -12.60
N ALA A 282 -6.00 2.57 -13.38
CA ALA A 282 -6.06 2.36 -14.82
C ALA A 282 -6.30 0.89 -15.18
N LEU A 283 -6.00 -0.02 -14.23
CA LEU A 283 -6.22 -1.46 -14.37
C LEU A 283 -7.57 -1.94 -13.82
N ALA A 284 -8.37 -1.09 -13.16
CA ALA A 284 -9.70 -1.48 -12.70
C ALA A 284 -10.61 -1.85 -13.90
N GLY A 285 -11.12 -3.08 -13.88
CA GLY A 285 -11.90 -3.64 -14.99
C GLY A 285 -11.07 -4.00 -16.24
N ALA A 286 -9.74 -3.97 -16.14
CA ALA A 286 -8.86 -4.47 -17.19
C ALA A 286 -8.98 -5.99 -17.33
N LYS A 287 -8.69 -6.50 -18.52
CA LYS A 287 -8.71 -7.93 -18.83
C LYS A 287 -7.31 -8.41 -19.17
N CYS A 288 -6.88 -9.51 -18.54
CA CYS A 288 -5.62 -10.14 -18.85
C CYS A 288 -5.80 -11.39 -19.72
N SER A 289 -4.78 -11.65 -20.54
CA SER A 289 -4.65 -12.87 -21.33
C SER A 289 -3.17 -13.16 -21.58
N ALA A 290 -2.86 -14.40 -21.90
CA ALA A 290 -1.51 -14.82 -22.24
C ALA A 290 -1.54 -15.98 -23.24
N SER A 291 -0.46 -16.15 -24.02
CA SER A 291 -0.29 -17.30 -24.94
C SER A 291 0.00 -18.60 -24.19
N VAL A 292 0.58 -18.50 -22.99
CA VAL A 292 0.91 -19.63 -22.13
C VAL A 292 0.05 -19.57 -20.86
N SER A 293 -0.57 -20.69 -20.50
CA SER A 293 -1.32 -20.79 -19.25
C SER A 293 -0.43 -20.61 -18.02
N GLY A 294 -0.99 -20.16 -16.90
CA GLY A 294 -0.31 -20.16 -15.62
C GLY A 294 0.16 -21.56 -15.21
N LYS A 295 1.23 -21.63 -14.43
CA LYS A 295 1.84 -22.88 -13.94
C LYS A 295 0.86 -23.71 -13.12
N ASP A 296 0.02 -23.04 -12.37
CA ASP A 296 -1.09 -23.61 -11.60
C ASP A 296 -2.28 -22.62 -11.53
N VAL A 297 -3.33 -23.00 -10.81
CA VAL A 297 -4.56 -22.20 -10.66
C VAL A 297 -4.31 -20.85 -9.98
N GLY A 298 -3.24 -20.73 -9.19
CA GLY A 298 -2.88 -19.49 -8.47
C GLY A 298 -1.99 -18.53 -9.28
N CYS A 299 -1.50 -18.94 -10.46
CA CYS A 299 -0.50 -18.21 -11.24
C CYS A 299 -1.04 -17.73 -12.61
N GLY A 300 -2.33 -17.45 -12.72
CA GLY A 300 -2.97 -16.97 -13.95
C GLY A 300 -2.52 -15.57 -14.39
N PRO A 301 -2.79 -15.18 -15.65
CA PRO A 301 -2.39 -13.90 -16.20
C PRO A 301 -2.88 -12.67 -15.41
N GLU A 302 -4.05 -12.76 -14.80
CA GLU A 302 -4.70 -11.72 -14.01
C GLU A 302 -3.94 -11.39 -12.71
N ARG A 303 -3.09 -12.30 -12.24
CA ARG A 303 -2.29 -12.12 -11.02
C ARG A 303 -1.25 -11.00 -11.13
N ALA A 304 -0.89 -10.62 -12.34
CA ALA A 304 0.00 -9.49 -12.57
C ALA A 304 -0.69 -8.12 -12.38
N ILE A 305 -2.03 -8.08 -12.24
CA ILE A 305 -2.81 -6.82 -12.12
C ILE A 305 -3.81 -6.83 -10.96
N ASP A 306 -3.81 -7.83 -10.10
CA ASP A 306 -4.75 -7.93 -8.97
C ASP A 306 -4.39 -6.99 -7.80
N GLY A 307 -3.27 -6.29 -7.89
CA GLY A 307 -2.81 -5.33 -6.88
C GLY A 307 -2.08 -5.98 -5.70
N LEU A 308 -1.91 -7.32 -5.72
CA LEU A 308 -1.21 -8.06 -4.68
C LEU A 308 0.20 -8.39 -5.15
N ASP A 309 1.20 -8.09 -4.34
CA ASP A 309 2.61 -8.35 -4.70
C ASP A 309 3.04 -9.79 -4.34
N SER A 310 2.25 -10.45 -3.51
CA SER A 310 2.38 -11.89 -3.20
C SER A 310 1.90 -12.80 -4.34
N THR A 311 1.15 -12.25 -5.30
CA THR A 311 0.68 -12.97 -6.47
C THR A 311 1.49 -12.61 -7.71
N TYR A 312 1.47 -13.51 -8.68
CA TYR A 312 2.20 -13.30 -9.93
C TYR A 312 1.65 -14.20 -11.04
N TYR A 313 1.82 -13.76 -12.25
CA TYR A 313 1.73 -14.65 -13.39
C TYR A 313 3.06 -15.41 -13.54
N GLU A 314 3.01 -16.73 -13.49
CA GLU A 314 4.13 -17.64 -13.78
C GLU A 314 3.70 -18.57 -14.91
N PRO A 315 4.25 -18.43 -16.13
CA PRO A 315 3.87 -19.26 -17.25
C PRO A 315 4.39 -20.70 -17.07
N LYS A 316 3.57 -21.67 -17.43
CA LYS A 316 3.95 -23.09 -17.37
C LYS A 316 5.11 -23.38 -18.34
N GLY A 317 6.28 -23.66 -17.79
CA GLY A 317 7.50 -23.96 -18.57
C GLY A 317 8.21 -22.72 -19.15
N GLY A 318 7.87 -21.51 -18.67
CA GLY A 318 8.46 -20.27 -19.17
C GLY A 318 7.85 -19.76 -20.48
N PHE A 319 8.53 -18.82 -21.14
CA PHE A 319 8.15 -18.33 -22.48
C PHE A 319 9.11 -18.83 -23.56
N SER A 320 8.54 -19.22 -24.69
CA SER A 320 9.26 -19.38 -25.95
C SER A 320 9.28 -18.07 -26.73
N SER A 321 10.14 -17.96 -27.75
CA SER A 321 10.16 -16.78 -28.64
C SER A 321 8.78 -16.55 -29.24
N GLY A 322 8.25 -15.34 -29.11
CA GLY A 322 6.93 -14.96 -29.59
C GLY A 322 5.81 -15.11 -28.59
N ASP A 323 5.99 -15.85 -27.50
CA ASP A 323 5.00 -15.91 -26.41
C ASP A 323 4.78 -14.54 -25.78
N TRP A 324 3.57 -14.38 -25.23
CA TRP A 324 3.16 -13.07 -24.72
C TRP A 324 2.22 -13.16 -23.52
N TRP A 325 2.26 -12.15 -22.71
CA TRP A 325 1.26 -11.74 -21.73
C TRP A 325 0.71 -10.37 -22.11
N MET A 326 -0.57 -10.12 -21.91
CA MET A 326 -1.23 -8.88 -22.32
C MET A 326 -2.30 -8.45 -21.34
N VAL A 327 -2.42 -7.13 -21.16
CA VAL A 327 -3.55 -6.49 -20.49
C VAL A 327 -4.27 -5.54 -21.45
N GLU A 328 -5.59 -5.64 -21.47
CA GLU A 328 -6.51 -4.71 -22.12
C GLU A 328 -7.11 -3.81 -21.05
N LEU A 329 -6.83 -2.51 -21.13
CA LEU A 329 -7.38 -1.50 -20.24
C LEU A 329 -8.87 -1.28 -20.53
N SER A 330 -9.66 -0.95 -19.50
CA SER A 330 -11.09 -0.64 -19.65
C SER A 330 -11.33 0.58 -20.55
N LYS A 331 -10.40 1.54 -20.55
CA LYS A 331 -10.44 2.77 -21.40
C LYS A 331 -9.06 3.08 -21.94
N PRO A 332 -8.97 3.63 -23.18
CA PRO A 332 -7.70 4.12 -23.73
C PRO A 332 -7.15 5.28 -22.89
N MET A 333 -5.84 5.27 -22.63
CA MET A 333 -5.17 6.33 -21.88
C MET A 333 -3.77 6.61 -22.43
N ALA A 334 -3.25 7.80 -22.14
CA ALA A 334 -1.84 8.12 -22.22
C ALA A 334 -1.26 8.13 -20.81
N GLY A 335 0.01 7.78 -20.65
CA GLY A 335 0.60 7.76 -19.31
C GLY A 335 1.90 6.99 -19.20
N ARG A 336 2.30 6.78 -17.98
CA ARG A 336 3.47 5.97 -17.61
C ARG A 336 3.05 4.56 -17.29
N VAL A 337 3.91 3.61 -17.62
CA VAL A 337 3.72 2.18 -17.35
C VAL A 337 4.96 1.66 -16.66
N ALA A 338 4.78 0.91 -15.59
CA ALA A 338 5.85 0.17 -14.93
C ALA A 338 5.44 -1.31 -14.77
N LEU A 339 6.37 -2.21 -15.07
CA LEU A 339 6.20 -3.65 -14.95
C LEU A 339 7.32 -4.21 -14.08
N TYR A 340 6.98 -5.12 -13.20
CA TYR A 340 7.90 -5.73 -12.24
C TYR A 340 7.87 -7.25 -12.37
N SER A 341 9.04 -7.85 -12.51
CA SER A 341 9.21 -9.31 -12.57
C SER A 341 10.28 -9.79 -11.60
N GLY A 342 10.24 -11.06 -11.25
CA GLY A 342 11.19 -11.69 -10.35
C GLY A 342 10.58 -12.09 -9.00
N ASP A 343 11.34 -12.78 -8.19
CA ASP A 343 11.01 -13.14 -6.81
C ASP A 343 11.76 -12.26 -5.79
N GLU A 344 11.50 -12.49 -4.50
CA GLU A 344 12.11 -11.74 -3.38
C GLU A 344 13.63 -11.85 -3.32
N LYS A 345 14.18 -12.99 -3.79
CA LYS A 345 15.62 -13.25 -3.80
C LYS A 345 16.31 -12.73 -5.06
N GLY A 346 15.54 -12.08 -5.93
CA GLY A 346 16.01 -11.59 -7.21
C GLY A 346 16.19 -12.66 -8.28
N GLY A 347 15.67 -13.86 -8.07
CA GLY A 347 15.49 -14.90 -9.09
C GLY A 347 14.27 -14.64 -9.97
N SER A 348 13.99 -15.55 -10.89
CA SER A 348 12.77 -15.55 -11.73
C SER A 348 12.48 -14.23 -12.45
N ARG A 349 13.52 -13.47 -12.83
CA ARG A 349 13.42 -12.18 -13.51
C ARG A 349 13.27 -12.36 -15.02
N LEU A 350 12.35 -11.58 -15.60
CA LEU A 350 12.22 -11.51 -17.04
C LEU A 350 13.24 -10.52 -17.61
N SER A 351 14.07 -10.95 -18.55
CA SER A 351 15.09 -10.10 -19.19
C SER A 351 15.06 -10.13 -20.72
N ASN A 352 14.46 -11.15 -21.31
CA ASN A 352 14.47 -11.39 -22.75
C ASN A 352 13.11 -11.07 -23.40
N ALA A 353 12.44 -10.03 -22.89
CA ALA A 353 11.15 -9.61 -23.40
C ALA A 353 11.11 -8.11 -23.64
N VAL A 354 10.30 -7.72 -24.60
CA VAL A 354 9.95 -6.33 -24.88
C VAL A 354 8.54 -6.04 -24.37
N VAL A 355 8.33 -4.79 -24.02
CA VAL A 355 7.00 -4.27 -23.72
C VAL A 355 6.54 -3.45 -24.92
N GLU A 356 5.33 -3.75 -25.37
CA GLU A 356 4.70 -3.12 -26.52
C GLU A 356 3.36 -2.54 -26.10
N VAL A 357 2.94 -1.45 -26.71
CA VAL A 357 1.63 -0.84 -26.52
C VAL A 357 0.86 -0.78 -27.83
N SER A 358 -0.46 -0.79 -27.73
CA SER A 358 -1.34 -0.68 -28.88
C SER A 358 -2.63 0.06 -28.51
N ALA A 359 -3.16 0.84 -29.45
CA ALA A 359 -4.47 1.47 -29.30
C ALA A 359 -5.63 0.50 -29.64
N ASN A 360 -5.40 -0.48 -30.53
CA ASN A 360 -6.42 -1.32 -31.13
C ASN A 360 -6.16 -2.85 -31.00
N GLY A 361 -5.09 -3.25 -30.32
CA GLY A 361 -4.70 -4.66 -30.16
C GLY A 361 -4.10 -5.33 -31.42
N LYS A 362 -4.01 -4.61 -32.53
CA LYS A 362 -3.50 -5.13 -33.81
C LYS A 362 -2.13 -4.51 -34.17
N ASN A 363 -2.03 -3.19 -34.07
CA ASN A 363 -0.82 -2.46 -34.42
C ASN A 363 -0.03 -2.18 -33.12
N TRP A 364 1.16 -2.77 -33.01
CA TRP A 364 1.97 -2.74 -31.82
C TRP A 364 3.20 -1.86 -31.99
N LYS A 365 3.48 -1.04 -30.99
CA LYS A 365 4.67 -0.19 -30.93
C LYS A 365 5.50 -0.61 -29.71
N ARG A 366 6.79 -0.87 -29.92
CA ARG A 366 7.72 -1.12 -28.83
C ARG A 366 7.81 0.11 -27.94
N ALA A 367 7.64 -0.08 -26.64
CA ALA A 367 7.66 0.97 -25.64
C ALA A 367 8.82 0.82 -24.64
N GLY A 368 9.25 -0.42 -24.37
CA GLY A 368 10.34 -0.69 -23.42
C GLY A 368 10.87 -2.10 -23.50
N ALA A 369 11.82 -2.40 -22.61
CA ALA A 369 12.37 -3.72 -22.38
C ALA A 369 12.71 -3.89 -20.90
N PHE A 370 12.73 -5.11 -20.40
CA PHE A 370 13.09 -5.40 -19.02
C PHE A 370 14.59 -5.22 -18.79
N LEU A 371 14.93 -4.56 -17.69
CA LEU A 371 16.33 -4.41 -17.24
C LEU A 371 16.76 -5.73 -16.60
N LYS A 372 17.84 -6.33 -17.12
CA LYS A 372 18.37 -7.62 -16.64
C LYS A 372 18.70 -7.61 -15.14
N LYS A 373 19.25 -6.50 -14.62
CA LYS A 373 19.66 -6.37 -13.22
C LYS A 373 18.48 -6.33 -12.26
N THR A 374 17.39 -5.66 -12.62
CA THR A 374 16.25 -5.39 -11.73
C THR A 374 14.99 -6.17 -12.08
N GLY A 375 14.87 -6.71 -13.30
CA GLY A 375 13.64 -7.34 -13.77
C GLY A 375 12.49 -6.35 -13.93
N THR A 376 12.79 -5.06 -14.12
CA THR A 376 11.78 -4.01 -14.26
C THR A 376 11.80 -3.41 -15.66
N CYS A 377 10.65 -2.91 -16.10
CA CYS A 377 10.53 -2.09 -17.29
C CYS A 377 9.62 -0.91 -16.98
N SER A 378 10.08 0.31 -17.26
CA SER A 378 9.23 1.50 -17.12
C SER A 378 9.39 2.42 -18.34
N PHE A 379 8.31 3.08 -18.73
CA PHE A 379 8.29 4.01 -19.87
C PHE A 379 7.13 4.99 -19.77
N SER A 380 7.24 6.10 -20.49
CA SER A 380 6.15 7.08 -20.68
C SER A 380 5.65 7.03 -22.12
N GLN A 381 4.33 7.03 -22.29
CA GLN A 381 3.67 7.01 -23.59
C GLN A 381 2.72 8.21 -23.71
N ALA A 382 3.06 9.15 -24.58
CA ALA A 382 2.26 10.35 -24.83
C ALA A 382 0.98 10.07 -25.64
N GLY A 383 1.03 9.11 -26.56
CA GLY A 383 -0.14 8.70 -27.34
C GLY A 383 -1.04 7.74 -26.57
N LYS A 384 -2.36 7.80 -26.80
CA LYS A 384 -3.31 6.90 -26.17
C LYS A 384 -3.06 5.45 -26.56
N PHE A 385 -3.04 4.56 -25.56
CA PHE A 385 -3.00 3.10 -25.73
C PHE A 385 -4.14 2.48 -24.92
N ARG A 386 -4.56 1.29 -25.34
CA ARG A 386 -5.55 0.47 -24.64
C ARG A 386 -4.99 -0.89 -24.24
N PHE A 387 -3.92 -1.32 -24.90
CA PHE A 387 -3.30 -2.61 -24.70
C PHE A 387 -1.83 -2.44 -24.33
N ILE A 388 -1.36 -3.24 -23.39
CA ILE A 388 0.04 -3.39 -23.02
C ILE A 388 0.37 -4.88 -23.15
N ARG A 389 1.45 -5.20 -23.87
CA ARG A 389 1.88 -6.57 -24.10
C ARG A 389 3.34 -6.74 -23.71
N VAL A 390 3.64 -7.80 -22.97
CA VAL A 390 4.98 -8.33 -22.75
C VAL A 390 5.17 -9.44 -23.76
N ARG A 391 6.17 -9.37 -24.63
CA ARG A 391 6.43 -10.38 -25.64
C ARG A 391 7.88 -10.87 -25.57
N ALA A 392 8.07 -12.18 -25.50
CA ALA A 392 9.36 -12.82 -25.47
C ALA A 392 10.09 -12.65 -26.82
N GLN A 393 11.37 -12.26 -26.72
CA GLN A 393 12.27 -12.12 -27.88
C GLN A 393 13.06 -13.42 -28.14
N SER A 394 13.31 -14.16 -27.08
CA SER A 394 13.93 -15.48 -27.09
C SER A 394 13.35 -16.30 -25.96
N SER A 395 13.63 -17.59 -25.92
CA SER A 395 13.19 -18.44 -24.81
C SER A 395 13.74 -17.90 -23.50
N SER A 396 12.85 -17.78 -22.52
CA SER A 396 13.16 -17.47 -21.14
C SER A 396 12.86 -18.68 -20.28
N GLY A 397 13.67 -18.90 -19.25
CA GLY A 397 13.32 -19.84 -18.20
C GLY A 397 12.06 -19.38 -17.43
N GLU A 398 11.80 -20.00 -16.30
CA GLU A 398 10.74 -19.59 -15.39
C GLU A 398 10.94 -18.14 -14.94
N PHE A 399 9.88 -17.36 -14.97
CA PHE A 399 9.85 -15.99 -14.44
C PHE A 399 8.50 -15.71 -13.79
N ARG A 400 8.45 -14.66 -12.97
CA ARG A 400 7.26 -14.20 -12.28
C ARG A 400 6.98 -12.76 -12.66
N LEU A 401 5.89 -12.51 -13.40
CA LEU A 401 5.40 -11.15 -13.62
C LEU A 401 4.45 -10.82 -12.46
N ARG A 402 4.94 -10.01 -11.51
CA ARG A 402 4.23 -9.75 -10.26
C ARG A 402 3.27 -8.58 -10.35
N ARG A 403 3.68 -7.55 -11.08
CA ARG A 403 2.92 -6.31 -11.03
C ARG A 403 3.04 -5.51 -12.30
N VAL A 404 1.93 -4.91 -12.67
CA VAL A 404 1.85 -3.87 -13.68
C VAL A 404 1.19 -2.66 -13.06
N ALA A 405 1.85 -1.51 -13.14
CA ALA A 405 1.30 -0.23 -12.73
C ALA A 405 1.14 0.67 -13.95
N VAL A 406 0.00 1.32 -14.06
CA VAL A 406 -0.29 2.24 -15.15
C VAL A 406 -0.78 3.56 -14.57
N THR A 407 -0.12 4.65 -14.93
CA THR A 407 -0.36 5.98 -14.40
C THR A 407 -0.70 6.93 -15.55
N ARG A 408 -1.77 7.70 -15.40
CA ARG A 408 -2.20 8.64 -16.43
C ARG A 408 -1.24 9.85 -16.49
N SER A 409 -0.77 10.26 -17.68
CA SER A 409 -0.15 11.58 -17.85
C SER A 409 -1.21 12.67 -17.96
N LYS A 410 -0.86 13.88 -17.51
CA LYS A 410 -1.69 15.10 -17.70
C LYS A 410 -1.96 15.36 -19.15
#